data_6759158fb9b7c643e345d9b20e3d1595
#
_entry.id   6759158fb9b7c643e345d9b20e3d1595
#
_cell.length_a   1.000
_cell.length_b   1.000
_cell.length_c   1.000
_cell.angle_alpha   90.00
_cell.angle_beta   90.00
_cell.angle_gamma   90.00
#
_symmetry.space_group_name_H-M   'P 1'
#
loop_
_entity.id
_entity.type
_entity.pdbx_description
1 polymer ?
#
loop_
_entity_poly.entity_id
_entity_poly.type
_entity_poly.pdbx_seq_one_letter_code
_entity_poly.pdbx_strand_id
1 'polypeptide(L)'
;MGTNLFRDYFAKVRDVVGGRSDAFQRALTEAREAILLEIEEQAKKADCNAVIAIDIDYGEISGKDKNMLMVAVQGTAVYIEPEQN
;
A
#
# COMPACT_ATOMS: atom_id res chain seq x y z
N MET A 1 -7.18 -7.63 -20.46
CA MET A 1 -6.39 -6.39 -20.35
C MET A 1 -6.43 -5.87 -18.93
N GLY A 2 -5.32 -5.38 -18.44
CA GLY A 2 -5.22 -4.91 -17.08
C GLY A 2 -5.01 -3.39 -17.01
N THR A 3 -5.42 -2.80 -15.91
CA THR A 3 -5.20 -1.39 -15.63
C THR A 3 -4.14 -1.28 -14.54
N ASN A 4 -3.08 -0.55 -14.81
CA ASN A 4 -2.03 -0.32 -13.83
C ASN A 4 -2.50 0.63 -12.74
N LEU A 5 -2.31 0.21 -11.51
CA LEU A 5 -2.66 1.00 -10.34
C LEU A 5 -1.40 1.33 -9.57
N PHE A 6 -1.40 2.52 -9.01
CA PHE A 6 -0.30 2.97 -8.16
C PHE A 6 -0.85 3.82 -7.02
N ARG A 7 -0.32 3.62 -5.84
CA ARG A 7 -0.66 4.44 -4.70
C ARG A 7 0.53 4.57 -3.77
N ASP A 8 0.73 5.74 -3.22
CA ASP A 8 1.72 5.97 -2.18
C ASP A 8 1.03 6.50 -0.92
N TYR A 9 1.70 6.30 0.19
CA TYR A 9 1.18 6.69 1.49
C TYR A 9 2.36 7.13 2.35
N PHE A 10 2.19 8.27 3.04
CA PHE A 10 3.21 8.81 3.93
C PHE A 10 2.62 8.91 5.32
N ALA A 11 3.31 8.39 6.29
CA ALA A 11 2.88 8.45 7.69
C ALA A 11 4.02 8.99 8.55
N LYS A 12 3.68 9.90 9.46
CA LYS A 12 4.62 10.33 10.48
C LYS A 12 4.76 9.24 11.52
N VAL A 13 5.99 8.88 11.82
CA VAL A 13 6.27 7.92 12.87
C VAL A 13 7.10 8.61 13.93
N ARG A 14 6.58 8.66 15.16
CA ARG A 14 7.29 9.25 16.28
C ARG A 14 8.17 8.20 16.91
N ASP A 15 9.32 8.66 17.41
CA ASP A 15 10.21 7.86 18.24
C ASP A 15 10.70 6.57 17.59
N VAL A 16 10.94 6.63 16.28
CA VAL A 16 11.50 5.49 15.59
C VAL A 16 13.00 5.44 15.84
N VAL A 17 13.43 4.44 16.57
CA VAL A 17 14.84 4.17 16.75
C VAL A 17 15.15 2.90 15.98
N GLY A 18 15.81 3.06 14.82
CA GLY A 18 16.34 1.94 14.05
C GLY A 18 15.33 1.03 13.36
N GLY A 19 14.10 1.47 13.15
CA GLY A 19 13.12 0.70 12.37
C GLY A 19 12.62 -0.59 13.00
N ARG A 20 12.90 -0.81 14.29
CA ARG A 20 12.50 -2.02 15.00
C ARG A 20 11.55 -1.77 16.16
N SER A 21 11.09 -0.55 16.32
CA SER A 21 10.17 -0.25 17.42
C SER A 21 8.79 -0.80 17.11
N ASP A 22 8.02 -1.11 18.15
CA ASP A 22 6.64 -1.55 18.00
C ASP A 22 5.79 -0.49 17.31
N ALA A 23 6.09 0.79 17.57
CA ALA A 23 5.39 1.89 16.92
C ALA A 23 5.62 1.89 15.41
N PHE A 24 6.85 1.61 14.96
CA PHE A 24 7.16 1.52 13.54
C PHE A 24 6.42 0.34 12.90
N GLN A 25 6.44 -0.81 13.53
CA GLN A 25 5.77 -2.00 13.00
C GLN A 25 4.26 -1.82 12.90
N ARG A 26 3.66 -1.16 13.87
CA ARG A 26 2.23 -0.85 13.83
C ARG A 26 1.92 0.14 12.72
N ALA A 27 2.72 1.19 12.59
CA ALA A 27 2.54 2.17 11.52
C ALA A 27 2.66 1.52 10.15
N LEU A 28 3.61 0.62 9.99
CA LEU A 28 3.81 -0.12 8.74
C LEU A 28 2.60 -0.99 8.41
N THR A 29 2.09 -1.72 9.41
CA THR A 29 0.92 -2.59 9.23
C THR A 29 -0.31 -1.77 8.85
N GLU A 30 -0.55 -0.67 9.57
CA GLU A 30 -1.69 0.21 9.29
C GLU A 30 -1.60 0.85 7.91
N ALA A 31 -0.40 1.28 7.53
CA ALA A 31 -0.18 1.87 6.22
C ALA A 31 -0.43 0.86 5.10
N ARG A 32 0.04 -0.37 5.27
CA ARG A 32 -0.18 -1.43 4.29
C ARG A 32 -1.66 -1.76 4.13
N GLU A 33 -2.36 -1.89 5.23
CA GLU A 33 -3.79 -2.17 5.20
C GLU A 33 -4.56 -1.04 4.52
N ALA A 34 -4.26 0.20 4.87
CA ALA A 34 -4.91 1.36 4.28
C ALA A 34 -4.68 1.45 2.77
N ILE A 35 -3.44 1.23 2.35
CA ILE A 35 -3.08 1.37 0.95
C ILE A 35 -3.66 0.24 0.10
N LEU A 36 -3.75 -0.96 0.65
CA LEU A 36 -4.36 -2.08 -0.05
C LEU A 36 -5.87 -1.86 -0.23
N LEU A 37 -6.53 -1.28 0.76
CA LEU A 37 -7.94 -0.91 0.62
C LEU A 37 -8.14 0.13 -0.47
N GLU A 38 -7.25 1.12 -0.56
CA GLU A 38 -7.32 2.13 -1.61
C GLU A 38 -7.12 1.53 -3.00
N ILE A 39 -6.21 0.56 -3.12
CA ILE A 39 -5.99 -0.14 -4.38
C ILE A 39 -7.24 -0.94 -4.78
N GLU A 40 -7.88 -1.60 -3.83
CA GLU A 40 -9.15 -2.29 -4.07
C GLU A 40 -10.22 -1.33 -4.59
N GLU A 41 -10.32 -0.16 -3.98
CA GLU A 41 -11.27 0.86 -4.39
C GLU A 41 -11.00 1.34 -5.81
N GLN A 42 -9.74 1.55 -6.14
CA GLN A 42 -9.36 1.94 -7.49
C GLN A 42 -9.72 0.87 -8.51
N ALA A 43 -9.52 -0.40 -8.16
CA ALA A 43 -9.87 -1.51 -9.03
C ALA A 43 -11.37 -1.55 -9.30
N LYS A 44 -12.17 -1.34 -8.26
CA LYS A 44 -13.64 -1.29 -8.40
C LYS A 44 -14.07 -0.15 -9.31
N LYS A 45 -13.45 1.00 -9.17
CA LYS A 45 -13.74 2.16 -10.03
C LYS A 45 -13.38 1.91 -11.48
N ALA A 46 -12.44 1.02 -11.73
CA ALA A 46 -12.04 0.62 -13.09
C ALA A 46 -12.84 -0.60 -13.60
N ASP A 47 -13.94 -0.95 -12.92
CA ASP A 47 -14.77 -2.11 -13.24
C ASP A 47 -14.01 -3.42 -13.19
N CYS A 48 -13.03 -3.51 -12.31
CA CYS A 48 -12.23 -4.71 -12.09
C CYS A 48 -12.59 -5.34 -10.75
N ASN A 49 -12.42 -6.64 -10.65
CA ASN A 49 -12.76 -7.39 -9.43
C ASN A 49 -11.56 -8.08 -8.80
N ALA A 50 -10.36 -7.84 -9.31
CA ALA A 50 -9.15 -8.44 -8.77
C ALA A 50 -7.96 -7.55 -9.06
N VAL A 51 -6.93 -7.68 -8.22
CA VAL A 51 -5.64 -7.00 -8.44
C VAL A 51 -4.57 -8.07 -8.38
N ILE A 52 -3.73 -8.09 -9.38
CA ILE A 52 -2.63 -9.04 -9.50
C ILE A 52 -1.30 -8.28 -9.57
N ALA A 53 -0.21 -9.02 -9.44
CA ALA A 53 1.15 -8.49 -9.55
C ALA A 53 1.39 -7.34 -8.57
N ILE A 54 0.91 -7.51 -7.34
CA ILE A 54 1.05 -6.50 -6.31
C ILE A 54 2.49 -6.45 -5.85
N ASP A 55 3.05 -5.25 -5.89
CA ASP A 55 4.39 -4.97 -5.39
C ASP A 55 4.28 -3.85 -4.36
N ILE A 56 4.78 -4.11 -3.17
CA ILE A 56 4.74 -3.15 -2.06
C ILE A 56 6.16 -2.82 -1.66
N ASP A 57 6.49 -1.55 -1.78
CA ASP A 57 7.78 -1.03 -1.33
C ASP A 57 7.58 -0.09 -0.16
N TYR A 58 8.53 -0.07 0.73
CA TYR A 58 8.48 0.88 1.83
C TYR A 58 9.88 1.36 2.17
N GLY A 59 9.93 2.56 2.72
CA GLY A 59 11.18 3.18 3.10
C GLY A 59 10.98 4.17 4.22
N GLU A 60 12.07 4.59 4.80
CA GLU A 60 12.06 5.60 5.83
C GLU A 60 12.66 6.87 5.28
N ILE A 61 12.04 7.99 5.61
CA ILE A 61 12.58 9.31 5.33
C ILE A 61 12.91 9.94 6.66
N SER A 62 14.19 10.16 6.90
CA SER A 62 14.68 10.76 8.13
C SER A 62 15.11 12.19 7.88
N GLY A 63 14.66 13.11 8.71
CA GLY A 63 15.04 14.51 8.68
C GLY A 63 15.26 15.01 10.08
N LYS A 64 15.62 16.30 10.19
CA LYS A 64 16.02 16.93 11.45
C LYS A 64 15.04 16.73 12.60
N ASP A 65 13.75 16.75 12.33
CA ASP A 65 12.73 16.61 13.36
C ASP A 65 11.60 15.70 12.95
N LYS A 66 11.81 14.91 11.88
CA LYS A 66 10.72 14.11 11.32
C LYS A 66 11.23 12.79 10.82
N ASN A 67 10.61 11.75 11.31
CA ASN A 67 10.74 10.43 10.71
C ASN A 67 9.44 10.12 10.02
N MET A 68 9.52 9.77 8.75
CA MET A 68 8.35 9.41 7.96
C MET A 68 8.51 8.03 7.38
N LEU A 69 7.43 7.31 7.39
CA LEU A 69 7.33 6.04 6.70
C LEU A 69 6.64 6.27 5.36
N MET A 70 7.26 5.81 4.30
CA MET A 70 6.65 5.81 2.97
C MET A 70 6.31 4.39 2.59
N VAL A 71 5.09 4.19 2.12
CA VAL A 71 4.68 2.91 1.55
C VAL A 71 4.16 3.19 0.16
N ALA A 72 4.65 2.46 -0.82
CA ALA A 72 4.18 2.57 -2.19
C ALA A 72 3.71 1.20 -2.65
N VAL A 73 2.60 1.16 -3.35
CA VAL A 73 2.08 -0.07 -3.89
C VAL A 73 1.75 0.12 -5.36
N GLN A 74 2.06 -0.89 -6.14
CA GLN A 74 1.64 -0.99 -7.53
C GLN A 74 0.96 -2.34 -7.73
N GLY A 75 0.09 -2.38 -8.69
CA GLY A 75 -0.58 -3.61 -9.04
C GLY A 75 -1.29 -3.44 -10.37
N THR A 76 -1.88 -4.51 -10.84
CA THR A 76 -2.65 -4.50 -12.07
C THR A 76 -4.06 -4.95 -11.77
N ALA A 77 -5.01 -4.07 -12.00
CA ALA A 77 -6.42 -4.40 -11.84
C ALA A 77 -6.90 -5.17 -13.06
N VAL A 78 -7.57 -6.28 -12.82
CA VAL A 78 -8.08 -7.14 -13.88
C VAL A 78 -9.50 -7.55 -13.55
N TYR A 79 -10.23 -7.91 -14.58
CA TYR A 79 -11.54 -8.52 -14.41
C TYR A 79 -11.42 -10.02 -14.64
N ILE A 80 -11.79 -10.77 -13.63
CA ILE A 80 -11.80 -12.23 -13.72
C ILE A 80 -13.24 -12.67 -13.78
N GLU A 81 -13.60 -13.38 -14.85
CA GLU A 81 -14.94 -13.91 -14.97
C GLU A 81 -15.15 -15.02 -13.96
N PRO A 82 -16.25 -14.94 -13.18
CA PRO A 82 -16.55 -16.03 -12.27
C PRO A 82 -16.80 -17.32 -13.02
N GLU A 83 -16.29 -18.43 -12.47
CA GLU A 83 -16.61 -19.73 -13.02
C GLU A 83 -18.10 -19.98 -12.87
N GLN A 84 -18.70 -20.38 -13.98
CA GLN A 84 -20.12 -20.76 -13.99
C GLN A 84 -20.21 -22.28 -14.03
N ASN A 85 -20.82 -22.84 -13.02
CA ASN A 85 -21.11 -24.25 -12.98
C ASN A 85 -22.58 -24.49 -13.22
#